data_a62ddbffcae18c4cfcbc9fa3ab61c68a
#
_entry.id   a62ddbffcae18c4cfcbc9fa3ab61c68a
#
_cell.length_a   1.000
_cell.length_b   1.000
_cell.length_c   1.000
_cell.angle_alpha   90.00
_cell.angle_beta   90.00
_cell.angle_gamma   90.00
#
_symmetry.space_group_name_H-M   'P 1'
#
loop_
_entity.id
_entity.type
_entity.pdbx_description
1 polymer ?
#
loop_
_entity_poly.entity_id
_entity_poly.type
_entity_poly.pdbx_seq_one_letter_code
_entity_poly.pdbx_strand_id
1 'polypeptide(L)'
;EAWAKQGKKNEFSRMYVSLNKRNHKTIQHSLMHYLLDHQDLNLGSLDSRIAMIAAQPEHALESKYFYDFDTDAEQLKEFISDLALAHDETKKVNKKLGEFKVEVRTTPNYYAVILEERFKTAEVEEKWKDLVTLKKDALYCAAWYLND
;
A
#
# COMPACT_ATOMS: atom_id res chain seq x y z
N GLU A 1 14.12 0.11 -16.51
CA GLU A 1 15.32 0.93 -16.19
C GLU A 1 15.30 2.32 -16.84
N ALA A 2 14.67 2.49 -18.02
CA ALA A 2 14.63 3.79 -18.72
C ALA A 2 13.93 4.90 -17.92
N TRP A 3 12.88 4.57 -17.15
CA TRP A 3 12.17 5.52 -16.29
C TRP A 3 13.04 6.08 -15.17
N ALA A 4 13.95 5.27 -14.63
CA ALA A 4 14.81 5.66 -13.52
C ALA A 4 15.80 6.76 -13.90
N LYS A 5 16.22 6.79 -15.16
CA LYS A 5 17.21 7.75 -15.70
C LYS A 5 16.60 9.11 -16.09
N GLN A 6 15.31 9.31 -15.92
CA GLN A 6 14.63 10.57 -16.27
C GLN A 6 14.55 11.57 -15.10
N GLY A 7 14.99 11.16 -13.91
CA GLY A 7 15.01 12.02 -12.73
C GLY A 7 16.14 13.06 -12.74
N LYS A 8 16.03 14.06 -11.89
CA LYS A 8 17.07 15.06 -11.71
C LYS A 8 18.26 14.45 -10.96
N LYS A 9 19.46 14.98 -11.23
CA LYS A 9 20.69 14.58 -10.54
C LYS A 9 20.52 14.71 -9.00
N ASN A 10 21.02 13.70 -8.28
CA ASN A 10 20.91 13.57 -6.82
C ASN A 10 19.48 13.45 -6.26
N GLU A 11 18.50 13.14 -7.10
CA GLU A 11 17.13 12.82 -6.66
C GLU A 11 16.82 11.35 -6.86
N PHE A 12 15.97 10.78 -5.99
CA PHE A 12 15.47 9.43 -6.18
C PHE A 12 14.32 9.42 -7.18
N SER A 13 14.47 8.64 -8.25
CA SER A 13 13.33 8.18 -9.04
C SER A 13 12.64 7.04 -8.29
N ARG A 14 11.34 7.10 -8.12
CA ARG A 14 10.56 6.12 -7.38
C ARG A 14 9.44 5.56 -8.24
N MET A 15 9.24 4.26 -8.20
CA MET A 15 8.12 3.59 -8.84
C MET A 15 7.13 3.09 -7.78
N TYR A 16 5.92 3.57 -7.85
CA TYR A 16 4.84 3.16 -6.96
C TYR A 16 3.89 2.20 -7.67
N VAL A 17 3.44 1.19 -6.95
CA VAL A 17 2.43 0.25 -7.44
C VAL A 17 1.31 0.12 -6.43
N SER A 18 0.12 -0.24 -6.90
CA SER A 18 -1.01 -0.54 -6.02
C SER A 18 -0.72 -1.80 -5.20
N LEU A 19 -0.91 -1.72 -3.89
CA LEU A 19 -0.77 -2.87 -2.99
C LEU A 19 -1.76 -3.99 -3.36
N ASN A 20 -3.00 -3.62 -3.64
CA ASN A 20 -4.07 -4.54 -4.00
C ASN A 20 -4.27 -4.60 -5.51
N LYS A 21 -4.47 -5.80 -6.04
CA LYS A 21 -4.84 -5.99 -7.44
C LYS A 21 -6.12 -5.26 -7.77
N ARG A 22 -6.20 -4.72 -8.98
CA ARG A 22 -7.34 -3.94 -9.46
C ARG A 22 -8.19 -4.71 -10.45
N ASN A 23 -9.50 -4.52 -10.36
CA ASN A 23 -10.46 -5.09 -11.28
C ASN A 23 -10.58 -4.21 -12.54
N HIS A 24 -9.90 -4.61 -13.61
CA HIS A 24 -9.89 -3.86 -14.86
C HIS A 24 -11.28 -3.69 -15.48
N LYS A 25 -12.17 -4.67 -15.32
CA LYS A 25 -13.54 -4.60 -15.87
C LYS A 25 -14.36 -3.50 -15.19
N THR A 26 -14.31 -3.45 -13.85
CA THR A 26 -15.04 -2.42 -13.10
C THR A 26 -14.44 -1.03 -13.30
N ILE A 27 -13.13 -0.92 -13.41
CA ILE A 27 -12.44 0.34 -13.75
C ILE A 27 -12.88 0.83 -15.11
N GLN A 28 -12.86 -0.05 -16.12
CA GLN A 28 -13.30 0.30 -17.48
C GLN A 28 -14.74 0.78 -17.50
N HIS A 29 -15.63 0.09 -16.81
CA HIS A 29 -17.03 0.48 -16.68
C HIS A 29 -17.20 1.86 -16.01
N SER A 30 -16.51 2.10 -14.90
CA SER A 30 -16.53 3.40 -14.22
C SER A 30 -15.94 4.52 -15.07
N LEU A 31 -14.88 4.23 -15.85
CA LEU A 31 -14.30 5.18 -16.78
C LEU A 31 -15.29 5.57 -17.88
N MET A 32 -15.99 4.59 -18.46
CA MET A 32 -17.01 4.86 -19.48
C MET A 32 -18.12 5.76 -18.94
N HIS A 33 -18.64 5.51 -17.75
CA HIS A 33 -19.61 6.38 -17.08
C HIS A 33 -19.05 7.77 -16.85
N TYR A 34 -17.83 7.86 -16.35
CA TYR A 34 -17.17 9.15 -16.10
C TYR A 34 -17.06 9.99 -17.38
N LEU A 35 -16.65 9.36 -18.50
CA LEU A 35 -16.51 10.06 -19.80
C LEU A 35 -17.86 10.52 -20.36
N LEU A 36 -18.94 9.78 -20.14
CA LEU A 36 -20.28 10.18 -20.53
C LEU A 36 -20.78 11.39 -19.74
N ASP A 37 -20.46 11.46 -18.45
CA ASP A 37 -20.86 12.55 -17.56
C ASP A 37 -19.97 13.81 -17.71
N HIS A 38 -18.76 13.65 -18.27
CA HIS A 38 -17.78 14.73 -18.42
C HIS A 38 -17.32 14.87 -19.87
N GLN A 39 -18.26 15.22 -20.75
CA GLN A 39 -18.01 15.33 -22.19
C GLN A 39 -17.03 16.44 -22.58
N ASP A 40 -16.84 17.44 -21.73
CA ASP A 40 -15.89 18.55 -21.91
C ASP A 40 -14.48 18.22 -21.35
N LEU A 41 -14.20 16.95 -21.05
CA LEU A 41 -12.91 16.52 -20.48
C LEU A 41 -11.76 16.84 -21.44
N ASN A 42 -10.74 17.50 -20.90
CA ASN A 42 -9.47 17.66 -21.62
C ASN A 42 -8.75 16.29 -21.69
N LEU A 43 -8.53 15.80 -22.90
CA LEU A 43 -7.83 14.52 -23.13
C LEU A 43 -6.41 14.47 -22.55
N GLY A 44 -5.75 15.63 -22.38
CA GLY A 44 -4.45 15.71 -21.71
C GLY A 44 -4.49 15.34 -20.22
N SER A 45 -5.65 15.34 -19.59
CA SER A 45 -5.83 14.90 -18.19
C SER A 45 -6.36 13.46 -18.05
N LEU A 46 -6.53 12.74 -19.15
CA LEU A 46 -7.15 11.40 -19.15
C LEU A 46 -6.42 10.40 -18.29
N ASP A 47 -5.08 10.36 -18.36
CA ASP A 47 -4.26 9.45 -17.56
C ASP A 47 -4.45 9.67 -16.06
N SER A 48 -4.51 10.93 -15.62
CA SER A 48 -4.78 11.29 -14.22
C SER A 48 -6.17 10.84 -13.79
N ARG A 49 -7.17 10.92 -14.66
CA ARG A 49 -8.53 10.49 -14.37
C ARG A 49 -8.64 8.97 -14.29
N ILE A 50 -7.97 8.24 -15.17
CA ILE A 50 -7.88 6.78 -15.11
C ILE A 50 -7.23 6.34 -13.80
N ALA A 51 -6.11 6.96 -13.42
CA ALA A 51 -5.42 6.67 -12.17
C ALA A 51 -6.31 6.94 -10.94
N MET A 52 -7.04 8.06 -10.94
CA MET A 52 -7.99 8.41 -9.88
C MET A 52 -9.12 7.38 -9.74
N ILE A 53 -9.72 6.94 -10.84
CA ILE A 53 -10.77 5.92 -10.84
C ILE A 53 -10.20 4.59 -10.36
N ALA A 54 -9.05 4.18 -10.90
CA ALA A 54 -8.40 2.92 -10.53
C ALA A 54 -8.01 2.85 -9.05
N ALA A 55 -7.74 3.99 -8.41
CA ALA A 55 -7.38 4.08 -6.99
C ALA A 55 -8.58 3.89 -6.05
N GLN A 56 -9.82 3.94 -6.53
CA GLN A 56 -11.00 3.81 -5.68
C GLN A 56 -11.08 2.40 -5.06
N PRO A 57 -11.42 2.29 -3.77
CA PRO A 57 -11.42 1.01 -3.04
C PRO A 57 -12.34 -0.06 -3.63
N GLU A 58 -13.44 0.36 -4.26
CA GLU A 58 -14.42 -0.54 -4.90
C GLU A 58 -13.83 -1.37 -6.06
N HIS A 59 -12.71 -0.94 -6.62
CA HIS A 59 -12.01 -1.66 -7.68
C HIS A 59 -10.91 -2.59 -7.17
N ALA A 60 -10.69 -2.67 -5.85
CA ALA A 60 -9.73 -3.58 -5.27
C ALA A 60 -10.27 -5.02 -5.26
N LEU A 61 -9.44 -5.97 -5.68
CA LEU A 61 -9.71 -7.42 -5.64
C LEU A 61 -9.18 -8.08 -4.36
N GLU A 62 -8.39 -7.36 -3.59
CA GLU A 62 -7.75 -7.83 -2.35
C GLU A 62 -7.92 -6.76 -1.28
N SER A 63 -7.72 -7.11 -0.02
CA SER A 63 -7.84 -6.20 1.12
C SER A 63 -6.56 -6.11 1.95
N LYS A 64 -5.40 -6.26 1.31
CA LYS A 64 -4.09 -6.09 1.94
C LYS A 64 -3.92 -4.67 2.45
N TYR A 65 -3.18 -4.53 3.52
CA TYR A 65 -2.77 -3.26 4.10
C TYR A 65 -1.32 -3.35 4.54
N PHE A 66 -0.68 -2.22 4.78
CA PHE A 66 0.69 -2.22 5.26
C PHE A 66 0.94 -1.12 6.28
N TYR A 67 1.93 -1.34 7.10
CA TYR A 67 2.51 -0.32 7.96
C TYR A 67 3.79 0.21 7.30
N ASP A 68 3.80 1.51 7.08
CA ASP A 68 5.01 2.22 6.71
C ASP A 68 5.83 2.41 7.98
N PHE A 69 6.99 1.78 8.04
CA PHE A 69 7.79 1.63 9.23
C PHE A 69 9.10 2.43 9.09
N ASP A 70 9.24 3.47 9.89
CA ASP A 70 10.26 4.52 9.75
C ASP A 70 11.43 4.35 10.74
N THR A 71 11.91 3.13 10.99
CA THR A 71 13.05 2.89 11.87
C THR A 71 13.84 1.62 11.50
N ASP A 72 14.83 1.28 12.31
CA ASP A 72 15.81 0.23 12.07
C ASP A 72 15.26 -1.20 12.12
N ALA A 73 16.13 -2.17 11.76
CA ALA A 73 15.77 -3.59 11.69
C ALA A 73 15.55 -4.24 13.07
N GLU A 74 16.10 -3.72 14.14
CA GLU A 74 15.89 -4.29 15.50
C GLU A 74 14.48 -3.97 15.98
N GLN A 75 14.08 -2.71 15.88
CA GLN A 75 12.72 -2.27 16.20
C GLN A 75 11.69 -2.91 15.29
N LEU A 76 12.02 -3.16 14.01
CA LEU A 76 11.15 -3.89 13.09
C LEU A 76 10.83 -5.29 13.60
N LYS A 77 11.81 -6.03 14.11
CA LYS A 77 11.59 -7.37 14.68
C LYS A 77 10.66 -7.32 15.90
N GLU A 78 10.85 -6.33 16.77
CA GLU A 78 9.96 -6.15 17.92
C GLU A 78 8.53 -5.82 17.47
N PHE A 79 8.36 -4.92 16.50
CA PHE A 79 7.05 -4.59 15.93
C PHE A 79 6.35 -5.81 15.34
N ILE A 80 7.06 -6.65 14.57
CA ILE A 80 6.50 -7.89 14.00
C ILE A 80 6.11 -8.87 15.12
N SER A 81 6.90 -8.97 16.19
CA SER A 81 6.56 -9.81 17.35
C SER A 81 5.28 -9.33 18.05
N ASP A 82 5.12 -8.02 18.23
CA ASP A 82 3.92 -7.44 18.80
C ASP A 82 2.69 -7.71 17.92
N LEU A 83 2.83 -7.61 16.59
CA LEU A 83 1.76 -7.96 15.65
C LEU A 83 1.41 -9.45 15.72
N ALA A 84 2.38 -10.34 15.83
CA ALA A 84 2.15 -11.78 15.96
C ALA A 84 1.38 -12.11 17.26
N LEU A 85 1.76 -11.49 18.37
CA LEU A 85 1.03 -11.66 19.65
C LEU A 85 -0.42 -11.16 19.55
N ALA A 86 -0.62 -9.98 18.96
CA ALA A 86 -1.97 -9.43 18.76
C ALA A 86 -2.82 -10.31 17.84
N HIS A 87 -2.21 -10.92 16.83
CA HIS A 87 -2.87 -11.89 15.95
C HIS A 87 -3.29 -13.14 16.73
N ASP A 88 -2.40 -13.72 17.54
CA ASP A 88 -2.68 -14.91 18.34
C ASP A 88 -3.79 -14.65 19.36
N GLU A 89 -3.80 -13.50 20.01
CA GLU A 89 -4.88 -13.10 20.91
C GLU A 89 -6.22 -12.95 20.18
N THR A 90 -6.21 -12.34 19.01
CA THR A 90 -7.42 -12.23 18.19
C THR A 90 -7.91 -13.61 17.75
N LYS A 91 -7.00 -14.52 17.40
CA LYS A 91 -7.33 -15.89 16.97
C LYS A 91 -7.98 -16.72 18.08
N LYS A 92 -7.62 -16.49 19.34
CA LYS A 92 -8.29 -17.15 20.48
C LYS A 92 -9.79 -16.86 20.54
N VAL A 93 -10.18 -15.65 20.15
CA VAL A 93 -11.60 -15.20 20.13
C VAL A 93 -12.25 -15.50 18.79
N ASN A 94 -11.52 -15.27 17.68
CA ASN A 94 -12.00 -15.48 16.32
C ASN A 94 -11.27 -16.67 15.66
N LYS A 95 -11.80 -17.86 15.83
CA LYS A 95 -11.23 -19.11 15.29
C LYS A 95 -11.21 -19.18 13.74
N LYS A 96 -11.90 -18.25 13.05
CA LYS A 96 -11.90 -18.16 11.59
C LYS A 96 -10.69 -17.43 11.04
N LEU A 97 -9.92 -16.74 11.89
CA LEU A 97 -8.70 -16.07 11.49
C LEU A 97 -7.66 -17.09 11.03
N GLY A 98 -7.04 -16.85 9.89
CA GLY A 98 -6.02 -17.71 9.30
C GLY A 98 -4.72 -17.76 10.12
N GLU A 99 -3.65 -18.18 9.49
CA GLU A 99 -2.31 -18.12 10.08
C GLU A 99 -1.72 -16.71 9.95
N PHE A 100 -0.87 -16.33 10.90
CA PHE A 100 -0.16 -15.06 10.81
C PHE A 100 0.81 -15.08 9.61
N LYS A 101 0.54 -14.20 8.65
CA LYS A 101 1.39 -14.01 7.47
C LYS A 101 1.77 -12.54 7.36
N VAL A 102 3.06 -12.30 7.32
CA VAL A 102 3.63 -10.97 7.16
C VAL A 102 4.67 -10.99 6.04
N GLU A 103 4.61 -10.00 5.18
CA GLU A 103 5.63 -9.75 4.17
C GLU A 103 6.32 -8.43 4.49
N VAL A 104 7.66 -8.43 4.51
CA VAL A 104 8.46 -7.23 4.75
C VAL A 104 9.17 -6.85 3.45
N ARG A 105 9.04 -5.60 3.05
CA ARG A 105 9.75 -5.02 1.91
C ARG A 105 10.55 -3.81 2.33
N THR A 106 11.75 -3.68 1.79
CA THR A 106 12.54 -2.45 1.93
C THR A 106 11.94 -1.33 1.10
N THR A 107 12.00 -0.13 1.61
CA THR A 107 11.61 1.10 0.93
C THR A 107 12.79 2.08 0.92
N PRO A 108 12.76 3.19 0.15
CA PRO A 108 13.85 4.16 0.16
C PRO A 108 14.17 4.72 1.54
N ASN A 109 13.18 4.80 2.43
CA ASN A 109 13.36 5.32 3.77
C ASN A 109 13.66 4.21 4.78
N TYR A 110 12.86 3.13 4.83
CA TYR A 110 13.06 2.01 5.74
C TYR A 110 12.31 0.74 5.28
N TYR A 111 11.12 0.45 5.82
CA TYR A 111 10.42 -0.81 5.55
C TYR A 111 8.91 -0.61 5.36
N ALA A 112 8.30 -1.50 4.58
CA ALA A 112 6.85 -1.70 4.52
C ALA A 112 6.51 -3.09 5.04
N VAL A 113 5.66 -3.17 6.06
CA VAL A 113 5.18 -4.41 6.68
C VAL A 113 3.78 -4.69 6.18
N ILE A 114 3.65 -5.66 5.26
CA ILE A 114 2.41 -5.98 4.54
C ILE A 114 1.69 -7.14 5.21
N LEU A 115 0.39 -6.99 5.40
CA LEU A 115 -0.51 -7.96 6.01
C LEU A 115 -1.72 -8.21 5.11
N GLU A 116 -2.22 -9.44 5.11
CA GLU A 116 -3.37 -9.85 4.29
C GLU A 116 -4.68 -9.86 5.08
N GLU A 117 -4.66 -10.32 6.32
CA GLU A 117 -5.84 -10.45 7.17
C GLU A 117 -5.88 -9.37 8.24
N ARG A 118 -7.08 -8.90 8.58
CA ARG A 118 -7.29 -7.92 9.63
C ARG A 118 -7.55 -8.60 10.96
N PHE A 119 -6.88 -8.11 12.00
CA PHE A 119 -7.03 -8.52 13.39
C PHE A 119 -6.94 -7.30 14.31
N LYS A 120 -7.08 -7.49 15.61
CA LYS A 120 -7.01 -6.38 16.57
C LYS A 120 -5.58 -5.84 16.69
N THR A 121 -5.32 -4.67 16.15
CA THR A 121 -3.99 -4.02 16.12
C THR A 121 -3.93 -2.72 16.91
N ALA A 122 -5.04 -2.27 17.52
CA ALA A 122 -5.12 -0.94 18.14
C ALA A 122 -4.06 -0.68 19.22
N GLU A 123 -3.74 -1.68 20.05
CA GLU A 123 -2.72 -1.55 21.10
C GLU A 123 -1.32 -1.47 20.51
N VAL A 124 -1.04 -2.26 19.46
CA VAL A 124 0.22 -2.21 18.73
C VAL A 124 0.38 -0.86 18.03
N GLU A 125 -0.67 -0.39 17.37
CA GLU A 125 -0.67 0.91 16.70
C GLU A 125 -0.43 2.06 17.70
N GLU A 126 -1.02 2.02 18.88
CA GLU A 126 -0.78 3.04 19.92
C GLU A 126 0.66 2.98 20.46
N LYS A 127 1.20 1.78 20.69
CA LYS A 127 2.60 1.61 21.14
C LYS A 127 3.59 2.19 20.12
N TRP A 128 3.33 2.01 18.85
CA TRP A 128 4.25 2.33 17.76
C TRP A 128 3.88 3.59 16.97
N LYS A 129 2.92 4.38 17.41
CA LYS A 129 2.31 5.51 16.68
C LYS A 129 3.30 6.54 16.11
N ASP A 130 4.45 6.72 16.75
CA ASP A 130 5.47 7.69 16.33
C ASP A 130 6.40 7.12 15.23
N LEU A 131 6.39 5.80 15.01
CA LEU A 131 7.30 5.10 14.11
C LEU A 131 6.58 4.34 12.98
N VAL A 132 5.26 4.18 13.06
CA VAL A 132 4.48 3.46 12.05
C VAL A 132 3.29 4.27 11.56
N THR A 133 3.01 4.16 10.28
CA THR A 133 1.80 4.70 9.66
C THR A 133 1.04 3.60 8.95
N LEU A 134 -0.20 3.36 9.37
CA LEU A 134 -1.08 2.40 8.70
C LEU A 134 -1.56 2.95 7.35
N LYS A 135 -1.38 2.19 6.31
CA LYS A 135 -1.84 2.45 4.94
C LYS A 135 -2.79 1.36 4.47
N LYS A 136 -4.04 1.71 4.18
CA LYS A 136 -5.06 0.81 3.65
C LYS A 136 -5.23 1.08 2.17
N ASP A 137 -5.21 0.03 1.34
CA ASP A 137 -5.44 0.13 -0.10
C ASP A 137 -4.66 1.29 -0.76
N ALA A 138 -3.38 1.40 -0.46
CA ALA A 138 -2.52 2.48 -0.90
C ALA A 138 -1.49 2.01 -1.94
N LEU A 139 -0.78 2.98 -2.51
CA LEU A 139 0.41 2.73 -3.30
C LEU A 139 1.61 2.50 -2.37
N TYR A 140 2.48 1.57 -2.71
CA TYR A 140 3.77 1.40 -2.05
C TYR A 140 4.93 1.54 -3.06
N CYS A 141 6.09 1.96 -2.57
CA CYS A 141 7.27 2.11 -3.40
C CYS A 141 7.88 0.74 -3.70
N ALA A 142 7.69 0.25 -4.93
CA ALA A 142 8.14 -1.06 -5.35
C ALA A 142 9.59 -1.06 -5.84
N ALA A 143 10.08 0.07 -6.34
CA ALA A 143 11.44 0.23 -6.81
C ALA A 143 11.87 1.69 -6.73
N TRP A 144 13.17 1.92 -6.58
CA TRP A 144 13.75 3.26 -6.61
C TRP A 144 15.16 3.24 -7.19
N TYR A 145 15.60 4.39 -7.66
CA TYR A 145 16.91 4.61 -8.25
C TYR A 145 17.43 6.00 -7.88
N LEU A 146 18.67 6.08 -7.42
CA LEU A 146 19.33 7.36 -7.19
C LEU A 146 19.95 7.83 -8.52
N ASN A 147 19.56 9.01 -8.98
CA ASN A 147 20.09 9.61 -10.20
C ASN A 147 21.44 10.28 -9.90
N ASP A 148 22.47 9.81 -10.56
CA ASP A 148 23.85 10.33 -10.45
C ASP A 148 24.07 11.63 -11.24
#